data_42b34564b02fa9b037cc8b23649f2bb4
#
_entry.id   42b34564b02fa9b037cc8b23649f2bb4
#
_cell.length_a   1.000
_cell.length_b   1.000
_cell.length_c   1.000
_cell.angle_alpha   90.00
_cell.angle_beta   90.00
_cell.angle_gamma   90.00
#
_symmetry.space_group_name_H-M   'P 1'
#
loop_
_entity.id
_entity.type
_entity.pdbx_description
1 polymer ?
#
loop_
_entity_poly.entity_id
_entity_poly.type
_entity_poly.pdbx_seq_one_letter_code
_entity_poly.pdbx_strand_id
1 'polypeptide(L)'
;VKFDINGERKQASSIVVESDGQQETINLTENDLLFITNGGCVENSSIGSQNEAAKFDPELKPGNGWDLWKRIAAQDPSFGHPNKFIYDAEQTNWESATITTLDEKIPPYIQKICKRDPFTGHTVTGGIVTVKDSSWLMSWTLNRQQQFHDQPKNQLCVWVYALFTDKPGDYVKKPMRDCTGKEICMEWLYHIGVPEDQIEELAENSANTVPVMMPYIDAFFMP
;
A
#
# COMPACT_ATOMS: atom_id res chain seq x y z
N VAL A 1 -14.38 -20.73 9.44
CA VAL A 1 -15.54 -21.08 8.61
C VAL A 1 -15.48 -22.55 8.27
N LYS A 2 -16.61 -23.25 8.37
CA LYS A 2 -16.79 -24.64 7.90
C LYS A 2 -17.68 -24.65 6.67
N PHE A 3 -17.38 -25.57 5.77
CA PHE A 3 -18.13 -25.76 4.55
C PHE A 3 -18.64 -27.20 4.44
N ASP A 4 -19.88 -27.35 4.00
CA ASP A 4 -20.43 -28.60 3.52
C ASP A 4 -20.14 -28.68 2.02
N ILE A 5 -19.32 -29.67 1.64
CA ILE A 5 -18.82 -29.84 0.27
C ILE A 5 -19.48 -31.08 -0.33
N ASN A 6 -20.22 -30.86 -1.42
CA ASN A 6 -20.89 -31.92 -2.16
C ASN A 6 -20.65 -31.74 -3.66
N GLY A 7 -19.60 -32.36 -4.17
CA GLY A 7 -19.13 -32.18 -5.53
C GLY A 7 -18.66 -30.71 -5.74
N GLU A 8 -19.23 -30.05 -6.74
CA GLU A 8 -18.90 -28.66 -7.05
C GLU A 8 -19.61 -27.65 -6.12
N ARG A 9 -20.66 -28.08 -5.44
CA ARG A 9 -21.42 -27.23 -4.50
C ARG A 9 -20.68 -27.13 -3.16
N LYS A 10 -20.42 -25.88 -2.77
CA LYS A 10 -19.83 -25.56 -1.48
C LYS A 10 -20.75 -24.57 -0.76
N GLN A 11 -21.17 -24.94 0.44
CA GLN A 11 -22.06 -24.13 1.26
C GLN A 11 -21.41 -23.90 2.62
N ALA A 12 -21.27 -22.64 3.03
CA ALA A 12 -20.83 -22.35 4.39
C ALA A 12 -21.89 -22.84 5.39
N SER A 13 -21.49 -23.71 6.32
CA SER A 13 -22.41 -24.32 7.31
C SER A 13 -22.25 -23.71 8.70
N SER A 14 -21.09 -23.22 9.07
CA SER A 14 -20.90 -22.52 10.33
C SER A 14 -19.67 -21.61 10.33
N ILE A 15 -19.71 -20.64 11.26
CA ILE A 15 -18.58 -19.77 11.59
C ILE A 15 -18.20 -20.05 13.04
N VAL A 16 -16.92 -20.26 13.31
CA VAL A 16 -16.36 -20.23 14.66
C VAL A 16 -15.74 -18.87 14.87
N VAL A 17 -16.23 -18.13 15.83
CA VAL A 17 -15.70 -16.84 16.25
C VAL A 17 -15.04 -16.97 17.62
N GLU A 18 -14.02 -16.19 17.88
CA GLU A 18 -13.37 -16.07 19.18
C GLU A 18 -13.43 -14.62 19.62
N SER A 19 -13.97 -14.40 20.81
CA SER A 19 -14.03 -13.09 21.45
C SER A 19 -13.70 -13.26 22.94
N ASP A 20 -12.77 -12.46 23.45
CA ASP A 20 -12.33 -12.48 24.85
C ASP A 20 -11.91 -13.87 25.36
N GLY A 21 -11.28 -14.67 24.48
CA GLY A 21 -10.82 -16.02 24.79
C GLY A 21 -11.94 -17.07 24.84
N GLN A 22 -13.17 -16.72 24.47
CA GLN A 22 -14.30 -17.63 24.34
C GLN A 22 -14.61 -17.89 22.87
N GLN A 23 -14.81 -19.16 22.53
CA GLN A 23 -15.23 -19.56 21.21
C GLN A 23 -16.72 -19.77 21.13
N GLU A 24 -17.34 -19.21 20.11
CA GLU A 24 -18.75 -19.42 19.78
C GLU A 24 -18.87 -19.98 18.37
N THR A 25 -19.81 -20.89 18.16
CA THR A 25 -20.15 -21.41 16.85
C THR A 25 -21.49 -20.85 16.40
N ILE A 26 -21.50 -20.12 15.31
CA ILE A 26 -22.69 -19.59 14.65
C ILE A 26 -23.05 -20.54 13.52
N ASN A 27 -24.17 -21.23 13.58
CA ASN A 27 -24.68 -22.08 12.52
C ASN A 27 -25.34 -21.23 11.43
N LEU A 28 -25.05 -21.56 10.18
CA LEU A 28 -25.60 -20.87 9.01
C LEU A 28 -26.69 -21.74 8.37
N THR A 29 -27.67 -21.08 7.79
CA THR A 29 -28.76 -21.68 7.01
C THR A 29 -28.62 -21.35 5.52
N GLU A 30 -29.51 -21.91 4.71
CA GLU A 30 -29.58 -21.61 3.28
C GLU A 30 -29.99 -20.16 2.96
N ASN A 31 -30.54 -19.44 3.95
CA ASN A 31 -30.98 -18.05 3.80
C ASN A 31 -29.90 -17.04 4.25
N ASP A 32 -28.76 -17.52 4.75
CA ASP A 32 -27.68 -16.67 5.21
C ASP A 32 -26.68 -16.41 4.08
N LEU A 33 -26.16 -15.19 4.04
CA LEU A 33 -25.07 -14.79 3.16
C LEU A 33 -23.80 -14.55 3.97
N LEU A 34 -22.72 -15.23 3.60
CA LEU A 34 -21.41 -15.06 4.22
C LEU A 34 -20.43 -14.43 3.24
N PHE A 35 -19.92 -13.25 3.58
CA PHE A 35 -18.82 -12.58 2.88
C PHE A 35 -17.53 -12.85 3.63
N ILE A 36 -16.53 -13.40 2.94
CA ILE A 36 -15.23 -13.72 3.53
C ILE A 36 -14.17 -12.86 2.84
N THR A 37 -13.50 -12.02 3.63
CA THR A 37 -12.29 -11.31 3.21
C THR A 37 -11.10 -12.03 3.84
N ASN A 38 -10.38 -12.77 3.03
CA ASN A 38 -9.25 -13.59 3.47
C ASN A 38 -7.95 -13.14 2.79
N GLY A 39 -6.84 -13.39 3.45
CA GLY A 39 -5.55 -12.80 3.09
C GLY A 39 -5.53 -11.31 3.46
N GLY A 40 -4.51 -10.60 3.02
CA GLY A 40 -4.39 -9.17 3.25
C GLY A 40 -3.01 -8.65 2.87
N CYS A 41 -2.91 -7.85 1.80
CA CYS A 41 -1.64 -7.25 1.39
C CYS A 41 -1.10 -6.24 2.43
N VAL A 42 -1.97 -5.71 3.28
CA VAL A 42 -1.60 -4.76 4.35
C VAL A 42 -1.32 -5.43 5.70
N GLU A 43 -1.47 -6.74 5.80
CA GLU A 43 -1.12 -7.44 7.05
C GLU A 43 0.38 -7.32 7.32
N ASN A 44 0.73 -7.13 8.60
CA ASN A 44 2.11 -6.89 9.05
C ASN A 44 2.77 -5.64 8.44
N SER A 45 1.99 -4.70 7.93
CA SER A 45 2.53 -3.41 7.49
C SER A 45 3.17 -2.66 8.65
N SER A 46 4.25 -1.97 8.36
CA SER A 46 4.90 -1.04 9.27
C SER A 46 4.78 0.39 8.73
N ILE A 47 4.77 1.34 9.64
CA ILE A 47 4.63 2.76 9.31
C ILE A 47 5.88 3.47 9.82
N GLY A 48 6.51 4.25 8.95
CA GLY A 48 7.59 5.16 9.31
C GLY A 48 7.11 6.59 9.53
N SER A 49 8.02 7.53 9.39
CA SER A 49 7.75 8.95 9.51
C SER A 49 8.63 9.75 8.56
N GLN A 50 8.50 11.07 8.58
CA GLN A 50 9.40 11.97 7.85
C GLN A 50 10.88 11.64 8.08
N ASN A 51 11.23 11.24 9.32
CA ASN A 51 12.59 11.05 9.77
C ASN A 51 12.95 9.58 10.10
N GLU A 52 12.02 8.65 9.90
CA GLU A 52 12.21 7.24 10.20
C GLU A 52 11.72 6.39 9.02
N ALA A 53 12.52 5.39 8.63
CA ALA A 53 12.10 4.40 7.63
C ALA A 53 10.98 3.52 8.17
N ALA A 54 10.09 3.06 7.30
CA ALA A 54 9.17 1.99 7.64
C ALA A 54 9.97 0.68 7.77
N LYS A 55 9.81 0.00 8.92
CA LYS A 55 10.61 -1.19 9.22
C LYS A 55 10.25 -2.35 8.29
N PHE A 56 11.20 -2.84 7.52
CA PHE A 56 11.09 -4.11 6.81
C PHE A 56 11.61 -5.26 7.68
N ASP A 57 10.82 -6.34 7.79
CA ASP A 57 11.19 -7.54 8.52
C ASP A 57 10.85 -8.77 7.66
N PRO A 58 11.84 -9.40 7.02
CA PRO A 58 11.63 -10.56 6.15
C PRO A 58 11.19 -11.83 6.91
N GLU A 59 11.42 -11.87 8.22
CA GLU A 59 11.07 -13.02 9.07
C GLU A 59 9.62 -12.99 9.56
N LEU A 60 8.85 -11.97 9.19
CA LEU A 60 7.44 -11.87 9.55
C LEU A 60 6.65 -13.07 9.05
N LYS A 61 5.86 -13.66 9.96
CA LYS A 61 4.96 -14.76 9.61
C LYS A 61 3.56 -14.22 9.39
N PRO A 62 2.98 -14.48 8.21
CA PRO A 62 1.59 -14.11 7.97
C PRO A 62 0.67 -14.90 8.90
N GLY A 63 -0.33 -14.21 9.45
CA GLY A 63 -1.34 -14.74 10.36
C GLY A 63 -2.74 -14.29 9.95
N ASN A 64 -3.63 -14.06 10.92
CA ASN A 64 -4.96 -13.46 10.75
C ASN A 64 -5.72 -13.90 9.48
N GLY A 65 -5.87 -13.03 8.51
CA GLY A 65 -6.56 -13.28 7.25
C GLY A 65 -5.92 -14.39 6.41
N TRP A 66 -4.59 -14.52 6.43
CA TRP A 66 -3.85 -15.59 5.75
C TRP A 66 -4.09 -16.94 6.43
N ASP A 67 -4.13 -17.00 7.75
CA ASP A 67 -4.46 -18.22 8.49
C ASP A 67 -5.92 -18.62 8.29
N LEU A 68 -6.82 -17.66 8.19
CA LEU A 68 -8.20 -17.93 7.81
C LEU A 68 -8.24 -18.59 6.43
N TRP A 69 -7.55 -18.05 5.43
CA TRP A 69 -7.52 -18.63 4.10
C TRP A 69 -6.85 -20.01 4.06
N LYS A 70 -5.75 -20.22 4.79
CA LYS A 70 -5.13 -21.55 4.93
C LYS A 70 -6.11 -22.59 5.49
N ARG A 71 -6.86 -22.23 6.52
CA ARG A 71 -7.89 -23.13 7.11
C ARG A 71 -9.05 -23.39 6.18
N ILE A 72 -9.44 -22.45 5.35
CA ILE A 72 -10.45 -22.61 4.29
C ILE A 72 -9.93 -23.53 3.20
N ALA A 73 -8.75 -23.23 2.66
CA ALA A 73 -8.11 -24.00 1.58
C ALA A 73 -7.80 -25.44 1.99
N ALA A 74 -7.57 -25.70 3.27
CA ALA A 74 -7.37 -27.07 3.77
C ALA A 74 -8.63 -27.96 3.69
N GLN A 75 -9.83 -27.36 3.51
CA GLN A 75 -11.07 -28.13 3.36
C GLN A 75 -11.32 -28.58 1.93
N ASP A 76 -10.88 -27.78 0.93
CA ASP A 76 -10.99 -28.13 -0.47
C ASP A 76 -9.98 -27.32 -1.31
N PRO A 77 -9.22 -27.95 -2.22
CA PRO A 77 -8.20 -27.24 -3.02
C PRO A 77 -8.75 -26.13 -3.92
N SER A 78 -10.04 -26.16 -4.26
CA SER A 78 -10.65 -25.13 -5.09
C SER A 78 -10.83 -23.77 -4.37
N PHE A 79 -10.59 -23.72 -3.06
CA PHE A 79 -10.52 -22.47 -2.30
C PHE A 79 -9.16 -21.75 -2.48
N GLY A 80 -8.28 -22.28 -3.32
CA GLY A 80 -7.05 -21.64 -3.74
C GLY A 80 -5.81 -22.05 -2.93
N HIS A 81 -4.72 -21.32 -3.18
CA HIS A 81 -3.39 -21.66 -2.68
C HIS A 81 -2.72 -20.47 -1.99
N PRO A 82 -3.12 -20.11 -0.74
CA PRO A 82 -2.64 -18.92 -0.05
C PRO A 82 -1.10 -18.83 0.06
N ASN A 83 -0.42 -19.97 0.19
CA ASN A 83 1.04 -19.98 0.30
C ASN A 83 1.78 -19.47 -0.94
N LYS A 84 1.12 -19.38 -2.11
CA LYS A 84 1.72 -18.77 -3.30
C LYS A 84 1.87 -17.25 -3.20
N PHE A 85 1.15 -16.61 -2.29
CA PHE A 85 1.14 -15.16 -2.13
C PHE A 85 2.04 -14.66 -0.99
N ILE A 86 2.43 -15.55 -0.10
CA ILE A 86 3.13 -15.22 1.15
C ILE A 86 4.38 -16.08 1.34
N TYR A 87 4.97 -16.54 0.24
CA TYR A 87 6.09 -17.49 0.30
C TYR A 87 7.41 -16.82 0.70
N ASP A 88 7.60 -15.54 0.38
CA ASP A 88 8.86 -14.84 0.58
C ASP A 88 8.64 -13.31 0.62
N ALA A 89 8.72 -12.72 1.81
CA ALA A 89 8.52 -11.28 1.99
C ALA A 89 9.57 -10.43 1.24
N GLU A 90 10.79 -10.95 1.03
CA GLU A 90 11.81 -10.26 0.23
C GLU A 90 11.38 -10.05 -1.23
N GLN A 91 10.57 -10.96 -1.78
CA GLN A 91 10.09 -10.88 -3.16
C GLN A 91 8.70 -10.27 -3.27
N THR A 92 7.87 -10.39 -2.24
CA THR A 92 6.46 -9.98 -2.27
C THR A 92 6.19 -8.61 -1.70
N ASN A 93 7.18 -7.95 -1.10
CA ASN A 93 6.99 -6.65 -0.48
C ASN A 93 6.92 -5.51 -1.50
N TRP A 94 6.27 -4.46 -1.09
CA TRP A 94 6.35 -3.15 -1.72
C TRP A 94 6.34 -2.05 -0.66
N GLU A 95 6.66 -0.84 -1.06
CA GLU A 95 6.57 0.30 -0.18
C GLU A 95 5.79 1.43 -0.83
N SER A 96 4.94 2.06 -0.06
CA SER A 96 4.24 3.27 -0.45
C SER A 96 4.54 4.39 0.53
N ALA A 97 4.28 5.63 0.11
CA ALA A 97 4.32 6.78 1.00
C ALA A 97 3.24 7.79 0.66
N THR A 98 2.76 8.47 1.68
CA THR A 98 1.89 9.63 1.51
C THR A 98 2.71 10.88 1.71
N ILE A 99 2.81 11.71 0.68
CA ILE A 99 3.49 12.99 0.71
C ILE A 99 2.43 14.09 0.85
N THR A 100 2.47 14.83 1.96
CA THR A 100 1.65 16.01 2.15
C THR A 100 2.49 17.24 1.84
N THR A 101 2.10 18.01 0.81
CA THR A 101 2.76 19.30 0.54
C THR A 101 2.25 20.35 1.52
N LEU A 102 3.15 21.12 2.11
CA LEU A 102 2.83 22.06 3.18
C LEU A 102 2.73 23.53 2.70
N ASP A 103 3.17 23.79 1.47
CA ASP A 103 3.13 25.11 0.83
C ASP A 103 2.95 25.02 -0.70
N GLU A 104 3.09 26.15 -1.39
CA GLU A 104 2.87 26.27 -2.83
C GLU A 104 4.12 26.02 -3.69
N LYS A 105 5.26 25.59 -3.11
CA LYS A 105 6.51 25.45 -3.86
C LYS A 105 6.53 24.16 -4.71
N ILE A 106 5.95 23.07 -4.22
CA ILE A 106 5.94 21.76 -4.92
C ILE A 106 4.85 21.68 -6.01
N PRO A 107 3.60 22.15 -5.80
CA PRO A 107 2.51 22.02 -6.76
C PRO A 107 2.81 22.45 -8.21
N PRO A 108 3.63 23.49 -8.48
CA PRO A 108 3.98 23.88 -9.84
C PRO A 108 4.68 22.78 -10.66
N TYR A 109 5.51 21.94 -10.02
CA TYR A 109 6.17 20.81 -10.69
C TYR A 109 5.15 19.72 -11.07
N ILE A 110 4.18 19.45 -10.21
CA ILE A 110 3.06 18.54 -10.49
C ILE A 110 2.26 19.07 -11.69
N GLN A 111 1.91 20.35 -11.68
CA GLN A 111 1.15 20.98 -12.76
C GLN A 111 1.91 20.94 -14.09
N LYS A 112 3.23 21.08 -14.07
CA LYS A 112 4.06 20.98 -15.28
C LYS A 112 3.95 19.61 -15.95
N ILE A 113 3.83 18.53 -15.18
CA ILE A 113 3.66 17.16 -15.68
C ILE A 113 2.21 16.90 -16.09
N CYS A 114 1.26 17.13 -15.18
CA CYS A 114 -0.14 16.76 -15.36
C CYS A 114 -0.92 17.73 -16.26
N LYS A 115 -0.39 18.92 -16.53
CA LYS A 115 -1.07 20.00 -17.28
C LYS A 115 -2.39 20.44 -16.67
N ARG A 116 -2.59 20.18 -15.39
CA ARG A 116 -3.79 20.52 -14.61
C ARG A 116 -3.37 21.20 -13.31
N ASP A 117 -4.09 22.22 -12.92
CA ASP A 117 -3.91 22.86 -11.63
C ASP A 117 -4.44 21.95 -10.52
N PRO A 118 -3.58 21.54 -9.56
CA PRO A 118 -4.00 20.63 -8.49
C PRO A 118 -5.05 21.19 -7.54
N PHE A 119 -5.27 22.50 -7.51
CA PHE A 119 -6.21 23.14 -6.58
C PHE A 119 -7.62 23.38 -7.15
N THR A 120 -7.91 22.91 -8.36
CA THR A 120 -9.22 23.15 -9.01
C THR A 120 -10.35 22.26 -8.53
N GLY A 121 -10.09 21.29 -7.65
CA GLY A 121 -11.09 20.33 -7.20
C GLY A 121 -11.42 19.23 -8.22
N HIS A 122 -10.60 19.08 -9.26
CA HIS A 122 -10.67 18.00 -10.25
C HIS A 122 -9.54 16.98 -10.05
N THR A 123 -9.70 15.79 -10.60
CA THR A 123 -8.63 14.76 -10.62
C THR A 123 -7.41 15.30 -11.38
N VAL A 124 -6.24 15.25 -10.76
CA VAL A 124 -5.01 15.84 -11.29
C VAL A 124 -4.29 14.88 -12.23
N THR A 125 -3.97 13.67 -11.77
CA THR A 125 -3.23 12.69 -12.57
C THR A 125 -4.11 11.94 -13.57
N GLY A 126 -5.39 11.83 -13.33
CA GLY A 126 -6.30 11.05 -14.18
C GLY A 126 -6.10 9.52 -14.09
N GLY A 127 -5.14 9.09 -13.33
CA GLY A 127 -4.70 7.71 -13.12
C GLY A 127 -3.35 7.70 -12.42
N ILE A 128 -2.63 6.58 -12.50
CA ILE A 128 -1.28 6.44 -11.95
C ILE A 128 -0.26 6.95 -12.96
N VAL A 129 0.69 7.75 -12.49
CA VAL A 129 1.86 8.20 -13.26
C VAL A 129 3.03 7.31 -12.88
N THR A 130 3.47 6.46 -13.79
CA THR A 130 4.66 5.62 -13.58
C THR A 130 5.89 6.31 -14.15
N VAL A 131 6.94 6.41 -13.36
CA VAL A 131 8.23 6.95 -13.76
C VAL A 131 9.04 5.83 -14.42
N LYS A 132 9.09 5.84 -15.75
CA LYS A 132 9.69 4.76 -16.53
C LYS A 132 11.17 4.51 -16.23
N ASP A 133 11.91 5.57 -15.94
CA ASP A 133 13.36 5.51 -15.74
C ASP A 133 13.74 5.41 -14.24
N SER A 134 12.76 5.26 -13.33
CA SER A 134 13.02 5.07 -11.91
C SER A 134 13.55 3.67 -11.62
N SER A 135 14.70 3.59 -10.95
CA SER A 135 15.28 2.34 -10.47
C SER A 135 14.38 1.60 -9.47
N TRP A 136 13.52 2.33 -8.76
CA TRP A 136 12.50 1.77 -7.86
C TRP A 136 11.22 1.34 -8.58
N LEU A 137 11.10 1.63 -9.88
CA LEU A 137 9.82 1.59 -10.61
C LEU A 137 8.74 2.39 -9.87
N MET A 138 9.09 3.62 -9.52
CA MET A 138 8.23 4.51 -8.76
C MET A 138 6.99 4.90 -9.57
N SER A 139 5.86 4.87 -8.92
CA SER A 139 4.60 5.39 -9.43
C SER A 139 3.97 6.33 -8.41
N TRP A 140 3.18 7.30 -8.89
CA TRP A 140 2.49 8.23 -8.02
C TRP A 140 1.13 8.65 -8.58
N THR A 141 0.26 9.14 -7.71
CA THR A 141 -1.04 9.66 -8.10
C THR A 141 -1.46 10.81 -7.20
N LEU A 142 -2.19 11.73 -7.79
CA LEU A 142 -2.86 12.83 -7.11
C LEU A 142 -4.31 12.87 -7.56
N ASN A 143 -5.17 12.41 -6.69
CA ASN A 143 -6.60 12.44 -6.91
C ASN A 143 -7.16 13.85 -6.74
N ARG A 144 -8.48 13.97 -6.79
CA ARG A 144 -9.16 15.22 -6.48
C ARG A 144 -8.78 15.71 -5.08
N GLN A 145 -8.41 16.99 -4.96
CA GLN A 145 -8.15 17.69 -3.71
C GLN A 145 -9.30 18.69 -3.44
N GLN A 146 -9.76 18.90 -2.25
CA GLN A 146 -9.29 18.30 -0.98
C GLN A 146 -9.72 16.82 -0.90
N GLN A 147 -8.86 15.99 -0.38
CA GLN A 147 -9.14 14.57 -0.21
C GLN A 147 -9.82 14.28 1.14
N PHE A 148 -9.49 15.05 2.17
CA PHE A 148 -10.04 14.94 3.51
C PHE A 148 -10.81 16.19 3.89
N HIS A 149 -11.84 16.04 4.73
CA HIS A 149 -12.73 17.15 5.15
C HIS A 149 -11.96 18.35 5.74
N ASP A 150 -11.00 18.08 6.61
CA ASP A 150 -10.25 19.12 7.32
C ASP A 150 -8.91 19.48 6.66
N GLN A 151 -8.66 18.99 5.45
CA GLN A 151 -7.45 19.30 4.69
C GLN A 151 -7.46 20.79 4.29
N PRO A 152 -6.42 21.56 4.62
CA PRO A 152 -6.27 22.93 4.15
C PRO A 152 -6.30 23.03 2.62
N LYS A 153 -6.89 24.09 2.08
CA LYS A 153 -7.07 24.27 0.63
C LYS A 153 -5.77 24.37 -0.16
N ASN A 154 -4.69 24.81 0.47
CA ASN A 154 -3.36 24.95 -0.13
C ASN A 154 -2.46 23.74 0.08
N GLN A 155 -2.97 22.66 0.67
CA GLN A 155 -2.23 21.41 0.84
C GLN A 155 -2.70 20.35 -0.14
N LEU A 156 -1.76 19.54 -0.63
CA LEU A 156 -2.03 18.39 -1.48
C LEU A 156 -1.54 17.12 -0.79
N CYS A 157 -2.25 16.03 -1.02
CA CYS A 157 -1.91 14.71 -0.53
C CYS A 157 -1.60 13.83 -1.74
N VAL A 158 -0.32 13.55 -1.97
CA VAL A 158 0.19 12.72 -3.06
C VAL A 158 0.47 11.34 -2.53
N TRP A 159 0.02 10.30 -3.24
CA TRP A 159 0.40 8.93 -2.94
C TRP A 159 1.47 8.47 -3.93
N VAL A 160 2.57 7.95 -3.40
CA VAL A 160 3.66 7.33 -4.16
C VAL A 160 3.84 5.89 -3.73
N TYR A 161 4.33 5.05 -4.62
CA TYR A 161 4.74 3.68 -4.29
C TYR A 161 5.84 3.19 -5.24
N ALA A 162 6.55 2.17 -4.80
CA ALA A 162 7.55 1.50 -5.62
C ALA A 162 7.52 -0.01 -5.39
N LEU A 163 7.83 -0.75 -6.45
CA LEU A 163 7.82 -2.22 -6.44
C LEU A 163 9.21 -2.82 -6.24
N PHE A 164 10.27 -2.09 -6.60
CA PHE A 164 11.65 -2.54 -6.43
C PHE A 164 12.27 -1.87 -5.20
N THR A 165 11.81 -2.29 -4.02
CA THR A 165 12.18 -1.68 -2.74
C THR A 165 13.63 -1.94 -2.33
N ASP A 166 14.27 -2.97 -2.91
CA ASP A 166 15.65 -3.41 -2.68
C ASP A 166 16.68 -2.68 -3.57
N LYS A 167 16.24 -1.94 -4.58
CA LYS A 167 17.14 -1.24 -5.51
C LYS A 167 17.55 0.13 -4.96
N PRO A 168 18.80 0.57 -5.20
CA PRO A 168 19.21 1.94 -4.89
C PRO A 168 18.44 2.94 -5.76
N GLY A 169 17.98 4.03 -5.16
CA GLY A 169 17.31 5.13 -5.86
C GLY A 169 18.25 5.87 -6.83
N ASP A 170 17.65 6.63 -7.74
CA ASP A 170 18.41 7.38 -8.74
C ASP A 170 19.02 8.68 -8.18
N TYR A 171 18.39 9.27 -7.17
CA TYR A 171 18.88 10.45 -6.45
C TYR A 171 19.49 10.08 -5.10
N VAL A 172 18.72 9.43 -4.22
CA VAL A 172 19.17 9.12 -2.83
C VAL A 172 20.19 7.99 -2.76
N LYS A 173 20.38 7.19 -3.81
CA LYS A 173 21.36 6.09 -3.90
C LYS A 173 21.23 5.02 -2.80
N LYS A 174 20.03 4.85 -2.24
CA LYS A 174 19.69 3.98 -1.12
C LYS A 174 18.45 3.16 -1.49
N PRO A 175 18.30 1.89 -1.05
CA PRO A 175 17.08 1.12 -1.22
C PRO A 175 15.88 1.84 -0.61
N MET A 176 14.71 1.82 -1.29
CA MET A 176 13.53 2.52 -0.78
C MET A 176 13.15 2.05 0.63
N ARG A 177 13.21 0.73 0.87
CA ARG A 177 12.89 0.11 2.17
C ARG A 177 13.77 0.54 3.34
N ASP A 178 14.88 1.20 3.06
CA ASP A 178 15.79 1.75 4.07
C ASP A 178 15.66 3.28 4.19
N CYS A 179 14.81 3.89 3.34
CA CYS A 179 14.64 5.34 3.28
C CYS A 179 13.66 5.85 4.33
N THR A 180 14.00 7.01 4.88
CA THR A 180 13.04 7.82 5.65
C THR A 180 12.00 8.44 4.72
N GLY A 181 10.90 8.95 5.27
CA GLY A 181 9.92 9.68 4.48
C GLY A 181 10.53 10.85 3.71
N LYS A 182 11.43 11.61 4.35
CA LYS A 182 12.18 12.68 3.69
C LYS A 182 12.95 12.19 2.47
N GLU A 183 13.69 11.09 2.59
CA GLU A 183 14.47 10.53 1.49
C GLU A 183 13.57 10.03 0.33
N ILE A 184 12.44 9.42 0.63
CA ILE A 184 11.44 9.05 -0.39
C ILE A 184 10.89 10.29 -1.10
N CYS A 185 10.60 11.35 -0.36
CA CYS A 185 10.19 12.62 -0.94
C CYS A 185 11.26 13.21 -1.86
N MET A 186 12.54 13.16 -1.45
CA MET A 186 13.66 13.65 -2.28
C MET A 186 13.75 12.90 -3.62
N GLU A 187 13.62 11.58 -3.60
CA GLU A 187 13.60 10.76 -4.81
C GLU A 187 12.41 11.11 -5.73
N TRP A 188 11.21 11.29 -5.15
CA TRP A 188 10.04 11.70 -5.91
C TRP A 188 10.20 13.11 -6.50
N LEU A 189 10.73 14.08 -5.74
CA LEU A 189 10.99 15.44 -6.22
C LEU A 189 11.98 15.46 -7.40
N TYR A 190 13.02 14.64 -7.35
CA TYR A 190 13.94 14.44 -8.45
C TYR A 190 13.19 13.98 -9.72
N HIS A 191 12.34 12.99 -9.59
CA HIS A 191 11.60 12.44 -10.73
C HIS A 191 10.50 13.36 -11.29
N ILE A 192 9.98 14.29 -10.52
CA ILE A 192 9.06 15.31 -11.04
C ILE A 192 9.78 16.54 -11.62
N GLY A 193 11.11 16.54 -11.60
CA GLY A 193 11.95 17.54 -12.26
C GLY A 193 12.24 18.77 -11.43
N VAL A 194 12.26 18.65 -10.11
CA VAL A 194 12.80 19.69 -9.22
C VAL A 194 14.33 19.78 -9.42
N PRO A 195 14.92 20.98 -9.51
CA PRO A 195 16.36 21.15 -9.53
C PRO A 195 17.05 20.54 -8.31
N GLU A 196 18.16 19.82 -8.52
CA GLU A 196 18.83 19.06 -7.45
C GLU A 196 19.24 19.92 -6.25
N ASP A 197 19.61 21.17 -6.48
CA ASP A 197 19.96 22.14 -5.44
C ASP A 197 18.80 22.60 -4.56
N GLN A 198 17.54 22.27 -4.93
CA GLN A 198 16.33 22.62 -4.19
C GLN A 198 15.67 21.42 -3.52
N ILE A 199 16.04 20.20 -3.91
CA ILE A 199 15.35 18.97 -3.48
C ILE A 199 15.36 18.82 -1.96
N GLU A 200 16.52 18.96 -1.34
CA GLU A 200 16.66 18.76 0.11
C GLU A 200 15.85 19.79 0.91
N GLU A 201 15.91 21.07 0.52
CA GLU A 201 15.14 22.13 1.15
C GLU A 201 13.64 21.89 1.04
N LEU A 202 13.16 21.49 -0.15
CA LEU A 202 11.72 21.26 -0.37
C LEU A 202 11.23 20.03 0.40
N ALA A 203 12.00 18.95 0.44
CA ALA A 203 11.66 17.76 1.19
C ALA A 203 11.60 18.02 2.71
N GLU A 204 12.47 18.91 3.22
CA GLU A 204 12.53 19.26 4.65
C GLU A 204 11.42 20.27 5.05
N ASN A 205 11.24 21.32 4.26
CA ASN A 205 10.46 22.51 4.67
C ASN A 205 9.09 22.62 4.00
N SER A 206 8.88 21.94 2.85
CA SER A 206 7.66 22.08 2.05
C SER A 206 6.87 20.79 1.89
N ALA A 207 7.28 19.71 2.56
CA ALA A 207 6.59 18.44 2.55
C ALA A 207 6.71 17.71 3.89
N ASN A 208 5.75 16.82 4.14
CA ASN A 208 5.84 15.79 5.18
C ASN A 208 5.45 14.46 4.56
N THR A 209 6.27 13.44 4.76
CA THR A 209 6.12 12.15 4.10
C THR A 209 6.08 11.01 5.10
N VAL A 210 5.09 10.15 4.97
CA VAL A 210 4.90 8.97 5.83
C VAL A 210 4.99 7.71 4.98
N PRO A 211 6.09 6.95 5.08
CA PRO A 211 6.25 5.67 4.40
C PRO A 211 5.47 4.54 5.07
N VAL A 212 5.05 3.57 4.27
CA VAL A 212 4.37 2.34 4.71
C VAL A 212 4.96 1.17 3.95
N MET A 213 5.60 0.25 4.66
CA MET A 213 6.10 -1.01 4.11
C MET A 213 5.02 -2.08 4.22
N MET A 214 4.73 -2.78 3.13
CA MET A 214 3.73 -3.83 3.03
C MET A 214 4.38 -5.12 2.52
N PRO A 215 4.46 -6.18 3.34
CA PRO A 215 5.23 -7.36 2.98
C PRO A 215 4.56 -8.30 1.97
N TYR A 216 3.23 -8.20 1.72
CA TYR A 216 2.48 -9.20 0.95
C TYR A 216 1.69 -8.61 -0.21
N ILE A 217 2.30 -7.73 -1.00
CA ILE A 217 1.61 -7.04 -2.11
C ILE A 217 1.26 -7.96 -3.27
N ASP A 218 1.94 -9.10 -3.45
CA ASP A 218 1.61 -10.04 -4.51
C ASP A 218 0.14 -10.47 -4.48
N ALA A 219 -0.48 -10.47 -3.29
CA ALA A 219 -1.92 -10.70 -3.16
C ALA A 219 -2.78 -9.67 -3.92
N PHE A 220 -2.23 -8.52 -4.28
CA PHE A 220 -2.92 -7.48 -5.03
C PHE A 220 -2.91 -7.73 -6.55
N PHE A 221 -1.90 -8.42 -7.06
CA PHE A 221 -1.68 -8.60 -8.50
C PHE A 221 -2.09 -9.97 -9.02
N MET A 222 -2.39 -10.92 -8.16
CA MET A 222 -2.76 -12.26 -8.57
C MET A 222 -4.28 -12.39 -8.76
N PRO A 223 -4.71 -13.06 -9.84
CA PRO A 223 -6.14 -13.33 -10.09
C PRO A 223 -6.74 -14.33 -9.11
#